data_bc8daa0865235b624d3ce44a124c06c8
#
_entry.id   bc8daa0865235b624d3ce44a124c06c8
#
_cell.length_a   1.000
_cell.length_b   1.000
_cell.length_c   1.000
_cell.angle_alpha   90.00
_cell.angle_beta   90.00
_cell.angle_gamma   90.00
#
_symmetry.space_group_name_H-M   'P 1'
#
loop_
_entity.id
_entity.type
_entity.pdbx_description
1 polymer ?
#
loop_
_entity_poly.entity_id
_entity_poly.type
_entity_poly.pdbx_seq_one_letter_code
_entity_poly.pdbx_strand_id
1 'polypeptide(L)'
;NINSIYFDFDKWNIRPDAALELDKVVTLMNKYPGMVIRLESHTDSRAEDEYNMVLSNKRAKSTYDYIISKGINPDRIPKYEGFGESQLVNKCSNGVKCTPAEHQMNRRTEFIILKMK
;
A
#
# COMPACT_ATOMS: atom_id res chain seq x y z
N ASN A 1 -12.21 -2.85 10.16
CA ASN A 1 -10.80 -2.48 10.04
C ASN A 1 -10.19 -3.00 8.76
N ILE A 2 -9.40 -2.16 8.12
CA ILE A 2 -8.69 -2.52 6.91
C ILE A 2 -7.23 -2.74 7.27
N ASN A 3 -6.72 -3.93 7.02
CA ASN A 3 -5.32 -4.25 7.23
C ASN A 3 -4.48 -3.75 6.07
N SER A 4 -3.24 -3.37 6.35
CA SER A 4 -2.27 -3.06 5.30
C SER A 4 -2.00 -4.31 4.46
N ILE A 5 -1.61 -4.09 3.21
CA ILE A 5 -1.08 -5.17 2.37
C ILE A 5 0.43 -5.02 2.26
N TYR A 6 1.11 -6.11 1.95
CA TYR A 6 2.58 -6.15 1.93
C TYR A 6 3.11 -6.62 0.58
N PHE A 7 4.34 -6.25 0.30
CA PHE A 7 5.00 -6.54 -0.98
C PHE A 7 6.32 -7.27 -0.75
N ASP A 8 6.69 -8.07 -1.73
CA ASP A 8 8.00 -8.71 -1.76
C ASP A 8 9.10 -7.67 -2.00
N PHE A 9 10.31 -8.00 -1.61
CA PHE A 9 11.45 -7.13 -1.81
C PHE A 9 11.60 -6.74 -3.28
N ASP A 10 11.79 -5.46 -3.53
CA ASP A 10 12.02 -4.89 -4.86
C ASP A 10 10.91 -5.18 -5.87
N LYS A 11 9.70 -5.45 -5.40
CA LYS A 11 8.56 -5.77 -6.26
C LYS A 11 7.35 -4.90 -5.95
N TRP A 12 6.48 -4.76 -6.94
CA TRP A 12 5.22 -4.03 -6.80
C TRP A 12 4.02 -4.84 -7.27
N ASN A 13 4.19 -6.09 -7.66
CA ASN A 13 3.07 -6.96 -8.00
C ASN A 13 2.29 -7.34 -6.73
N ILE A 14 0.99 -7.53 -6.91
CA ILE A 14 0.10 -7.91 -5.80
C ILE A 14 0.32 -9.38 -5.46
N ARG A 15 0.77 -9.65 -4.24
CA ARG A 15 0.96 -11.01 -3.73
C ARG A 15 -0.40 -11.68 -3.52
N PRO A 16 -0.46 -13.03 -3.54
CA PRO A 16 -1.73 -13.73 -3.27
C PRO A 16 -2.37 -13.35 -1.94
N ASP A 17 -1.57 -13.16 -0.88
CA ASP A 17 -2.10 -12.75 0.42
C ASP A 17 -2.62 -11.32 0.39
N ALA A 18 -1.95 -10.43 -0.34
CA ALA A 18 -2.41 -9.06 -0.54
C ALA A 18 -3.74 -9.04 -1.31
N ALA A 19 -3.88 -9.88 -2.32
CA ALA A 19 -5.12 -9.96 -3.09
C ALA A 19 -6.32 -10.32 -2.21
N LEU A 20 -6.14 -11.22 -1.25
CA LEU A 20 -7.20 -11.58 -0.31
C LEU A 20 -7.63 -10.37 0.53
N GLU A 21 -6.68 -9.57 1.01
CA GLU A 21 -7.00 -8.37 1.78
C GLU A 21 -7.64 -7.30 0.90
N LEU A 22 -7.20 -7.15 -0.35
CA LEU A 22 -7.81 -6.20 -1.28
C LEU A 22 -9.23 -6.60 -1.64
N ASP A 23 -9.52 -7.89 -1.74
CA ASP A 23 -10.89 -8.36 -1.98
C ASP A 23 -11.80 -7.97 -0.82
N LYS A 24 -11.30 -7.96 0.42
CA LYS A 24 -12.07 -7.47 1.57
C LYS A 24 -12.34 -5.98 1.46
N VAL A 25 -11.37 -5.19 0.98
CA VAL A 25 -11.56 -3.75 0.75
C VAL A 25 -12.65 -3.52 -0.29
N VAL A 26 -12.61 -4.27 -1.38
CA VAL A 26 -13.63 -4.18 -2.44
C VAL A 26 -15.01 -4.51 -1.89
N THR A 27 -15.13 -5.58 -1.11
CA THR A 27 -16.39 -5.98 -0.47
C THR A 27 -16.91 -4.86 0.42
N LEU A 28 -16.04 -4.27 1.22
CA LEU A 28 -16.41 -3.18 2.12
C LEU A 28 -16.87 -1.94 1.33
N MET A 29 -16.17 -1.58 0.26
CA MET A 29 -16.55 -0.44 -0.56
C MET A 29 -17.86 -0.67 -1.31
N ASN A 30 -18.16 -1.92 -1.69
CA ASN A 30 -19.45 -2.26 -2.28
C ASN A 30 -20.59 -2.18 -1.25
N LYS A 31 -20.31 -2.53 0.00
CA LYS A 31 -21.28 -2.42 1.08
C LYS A 31 -21.60 -0.96 1.43
N TYR A 32 -20.60 -0.09 1.34
CA TYR A 32 -20.72 1.35 1.63
C TYR A 32 -20.45 2.16 0.36
N PRO A 33 -21.46 2.36 -0.50
CA PRO A 33 -21.24 3.00 -1.81
C PRO A 33 -20.66 4.41 -1.78
N GLY A 34 -20.82 5.11 -0.66
CA GLY A 34 -20.25 6.45 -0.49
C GLY A 34 -18.85 6.47 0.11
N MET A 35 -18.29 5.31 0.42
CA MET A 35 -16.96 5.22 1.03
C MET A 35 -15.87 5.69 0.07
N VAL A 36 -15.00 6.58 0.55
CA VAL A 36 -13.88 7.13 -0.20
C VAL A 36 -12.60 6.84 0.58
N ILE A 37 -11.58 6.36 -0.09
CA ILE A 37 -10.30 6.03 0.53
C ILE A 37 -9.13 6.68 -0.19
N ARG A 38 -8.00 6.79 0.51
CA ARG A 38 -6.70 7.17 -0.05
C ARG A 38 -5.73 6.01 0.19
N LEU A 39 -4.82 5.81 -0.76
CA LEU A 39 -3.79 4.78 -0.66
C LEU A 39 -2.43 5.43 -0.40
N GLU A 40 -1.68 4.88 0.56
CA GLU A 40 -0.33 5.34 0.88
C GLU A 40 0.60 4.13 0.88
N SER A 41 1.61 4.15 0.03
CA SER A 41 2.53 3.03 -0.11
C SER A 41 3.94 3.39 0.31
N HIS A 42 4.65 2.36 0.79
CA HIS A 42 5.94 2.54 1.45
C HIS A 42 6.92 1.46 1.04
N THR A 43 8.21 1.73 1.28
CA THR A 43 9.29 0.77 1.08
C THR A 43 10.02 0.55 2.40
N ASP A 44 10.87 -0.49 2.44
CA ASP A 44 11.91 -0.56 3.46
C ASP A 44 13.05 0.41 3.10
N SER A 45 14.08 0.48 3.94
CA SER A 45 15.16 1.45 3.77
C SER A 45 16.34 0.96 2.93
N ARG A 46 16.25 -0.22 2.35
CA ARG A 46 17.35 -0.86 1.64
C ARG A 46 17.39 -0.49 0.17
N ALA A 47 17.64 0.66 -0.20
CA ALA A 47 17.93 1.19 -1.53
C ALA A 47 18.05 2.70 -1.40
N GLU A 48 18.40 3.37 -2.49
CA GLU A 48 18.46 4.82 -2.50
C GLU A 48 17.06 5.42 -2.37
N ASP A 49 16.99 6.59 -1.76
CA ASP A 49 15.72 7.28 -1.50
C ASP A 49 14.90 7.51 -2.77
N GLU A 50 15.55 7.92 -3.86
CA GLU A 50 14.87 8.15 -5.14
C GLU A 50 14.28 6.86 -5.70
N TYR A 51 15.03 5.77 -5.64
CA TYR A 51 14.55 4.47 -6.08
C TYR A 51 13.35 4.04 -5.26
N ASN A 52 13.42 4.20 -3.94
CA ASN A 52 12.33 3.83 -3.04
C ASN A 52 11.08 4.69 -3.28
N MET A 53 11.25 5.95 -3.61
CA MET A 53 10.11 6.81 -3.97
C MET A 53 9.39 6.27 -5.20
N VAL A 54 10.14 5.93 -6.26
CA VAL A 54 9.58 5.36 -7.48
C VAL A 54 8.89 4.02 -7.19
N LEU A 55 9.55 3.16 -6.40
CA LEU A 55 9.02 1.84 -6.04
C LEU A 55 7.70 1.95 -5.27
N SER A 56 7.63 2.86 -4.30
CA SER A 56 6.41 3.07 -3.52
C SER A 56 5.28 3.61 -4.38
N ASN A 57 5.57 4.48 -5.35
CA ASN A 57 4.56 4.96 -6.28
C ASN A 57 4.03 3.83 -7.16
N LYS A 58 4.89 2.92 -7.60
CA LYS A 58 4.48 1.73 -8.36
C LYS A 58 3.58 0.81 -7.51
N ARG A 59 3.89 0.67 -6.22
CA ARG A 59 3.06 -0.13 -5.30
C ARG A 59 1.69 0.49 -5.10
N ALA A 60 1.64 1.81 -4.95
CA ALA A 60 0.37 2.52 -4.83
C ALA A 60 -0.48 2.33 -6.09
N LYS A 61 0.14 2.42 -7.26
CA LYS A 61 -0.54 2.23 -8.53
C LYS A 61 -1.04 0.81 -8.71
N SER A 62 -0.23 -0.20 -8.36
CA SER A 62 -0.64 -1.60 -8.44
C SER A 62 -1.85 -1.87 -7.55
N THR A 63 -1.87 -1.31 -6.35
CA THR A 63 -2.99 -1.44 -5.42
C THR A 63 -4.24 -0.79 -6.00
N TYR A 64 -4.09 0.43 -6.50
CA TYR A 64 -5.17 1.18 -7.14
C TYR A 64 -5.74 0.40 -8.34
N ASP A 65 -4.88 -0.04 -9.24
CA ASP A 65 -5.30 -0.76 -10.45
C ASP A 65 -6.06 -2.04 -10.09
N TYR A 66 -5.64 -2.76 -9.07
CA TYR A 66 -6.33 -3.96 -8.61
C TYR A 66 -7.76 -3.64 -8.18
N ILE A 67 -7.92 -2.62 -7.34
CA ILE A 67 -9.24 -2.25 -6.80
C ILE A 67 -10.16 -1.77 -7.94
N ILE A 68 -9.64 -0.95 -8.85
CA ILE A 68 -10.41 -0.46 -9.98
C ILE A 68 -10.83 -1.62 -10.91
N SER A 69 -9.95 -2.61 -11.11
CA SER A 69 -10.24 -3.78 -11.93
C SER A 69 -11.42 -4.61 -11.39
N LYS A 70 -11.75 -4.46 -10.10
CA LYS A 70 -12.87 -5.14 -9.46
C LYS A 70 -14.16 -4.34 -9.53
N GLY A 71 -14.20 -3.24 -10.28
CA GLY A 71 -15.41 -2.47 -10.54
C GLY A 71 -15.64 -1.27 -9.65
N ILE A 72 -14.66 -0.91 -8.81
CA ILE A 72 -14.78 0.31 -7.98
C ILE A 72 -14.51 1.53 -8.86
N ASN A 73 -15.38 2.54 -8.74
CA ASN A 73 -15.23 3.79 -9.49
C ASN A 73 -13.97 4.54 -9.04
N PRO A 74 -13.12 4.99 -9.96
CA PRO A 74 -11.90 5.73 -9.63
C PRO A 74 -12.12 6.96 -8.75
N ASP A 75 -13.27 7.61 -8.84
CA ASP A 75 -13.59 8.79 -8.01
C ASP A 75 -13.59 8.47 -6.52
N ARG A 76 -13.70 7.20 -6.16
CA ARG A 76 -13.72 6.75 -4.78
C ARG A 76 -12.32 6.56 -4.21
N ILE A 77 -11.28 6.67 -5.06
CA ILE A 77 -9.86 6.66 -4.65
C ILE A 77 -9.20 7.89 -5.29
N PRO A 78 -9.46 9.09 -4.73
CA PRO A 78 -8.97 10.33 -5.35
C PRO A 78 -7.46 10.49 -5.28
N LYS A 79 -6.79 9.74 -4.41
CA LYS A 79 -5.36 9.86 -4.26
C LYS A 79 -4.72 8.52 -3.93
N TYR A 80 -3.63 8.19 -4.62
CA TYR A 80 -2.79 7.04 -4.33
C TYR A 80 -1.35 7.48 -4.56
N GLU A 81 -0.51 7.41 -3.52
CA GLU A 81 0.85 7.93 -3.63
C GLU A 81 1.84 7.14 -2.78
N GLY A 82 3.10 7.22 -3.17
CA GLY A 82 4.20 6.61 -2.45
C GLY A 82 4.96 7.62 -1.62
N PHE A 83 5.49 7.16 -0.50
CA PHE A 83 6.29 7.96 0.43
C PHE A 83 7.72 7.42 0.56
N GLY A 84 8.10 6.43 -0.28
CA GLY A 84 9.41 5.82 -0.16
C GLY A 84 9.62 5.23 1.22
N GLU A 85 10.79 5.51 1.80
CA GLU A 85 11.13 5.04 3.15
C GLU A 85 10.91 6.11 4.23
N SER A 86 10.23 7.21 3.91
CA SER A 86 10.09 8.34 4.84
C SER A 86 9.20 8.05 6.06
N GLN A 87 8.40 7.00 6.03
CA GLN A 87 7.46 6.66 7.10
C GLN A 87 7.58 5.21 7.53
N LEU A 88 8.73 4.85 8.06
CA LEU A 88 8.98 3.51 8.57
C LEU A 88 8.15 3.22 9.82
N VAL A 89 7.70 1.98 9.99
CA VAL A 89 6.93 1.57 11.17
C VAL A 89 7.81 1.06 12.31
N ASN A 90 9.12 0.96 12.08
CA ASN A 90 10.08 0.45 13.06
C ASN A 90 11.41 1.18 12.95
N LYS A 91 12.42 0.67 13.64
CA LYS A 91 13.76 1.27 13.75
C LYS A 91 14.62 1.14 12.48
N CYS A 92 14.11 0.54 11.41
CA CYS A 92 14.92 0.08 10.27
C CYS A 92 15.26 1.18 9.26
N SER A 93 15.72 2.32 9.75
CA SER A 93 16.22 3.41 8.90
C SER A 93 17.58 3.05 8.28
N ASN A 94 18.08 3.93 7.41
CA ASN A 94 19.35 3.72 6.71
C ASN A 94 20.49 3.44 7.70
N GLY A 95 21.26 2.39 7.43
CA GLY A 95 22.40 2.01 8.26
C GLY A 95 22.05 1.17 9.47
N VAL A 96 20.78 1.01 9.81
CA VAL A 96 20.35 0.17 10.93
C VAL A 96 20.18 -1.27 10.44
N LYS A 97 20.78 -2.20 11.18
CA LYS A 97 20.70 -3.62 10.84
C LYS A 97 19.36 -4.19 11.27
N CYS A 98 18.61 -4.78 10.34
CA CYS A 98 17.31 -5.37 10.60
C CYS A 98 17.19 -6.75 9.97
N THR A 99 16.31 -7.57 10.54
CA THR A 99 15.97 -8.86 9.96
C THR A 99 15.11 -8.69 8.71
N PRO A 100 15.04 -9.72 7.83
CA PRO A 100 14.12 -9.68 6.70
C PRO A 100 12.67 -9.43 7.12
N ALA A 101 12.23 -9.99 8.24
CA ALA A 101 10.87 -9.79 8.75
C ALA A 101 10.63 -8.34 9.16
N GLU A 102 11.62 -7.69 9.78
CA GLU A 102 11.51 -6.28 10.17
C GLU A 102 11.42 -5.37 8.94
N HIS A 103 12.20 -5.66 7.89
CA HIS A 103 12.10 -4.91 6.62
C HIS A 103 10.75 -5.16 5.95
N GLN A 104 10.22 -6.39 6.02
CA GLN A 104 8.92 -6.72 5.43
C GLN A 104 7.80 -5.82 5.98
N MET A 105 7.85 -5.45 7.25
CA MET A 105 6.83 -4.61 7.87
C MET A 105 6.72 -3.22 7.21
N ASN A 106 7.76 -2.77 6.53
CA ASN A 106 7.79 -1.46 5.89
C ASN A 106 7.33 -1.51 4.43
N ARG A 107 7.38 -2.66 3.77
CA ARG A 107 6.96 -2.82 2.38
C ARG A 107 5.45 -3.01 2.30
N ARG A 108 4.73 -1.90 2.41
CA ARG A 108 3.27 -1.95 2.60
C ARG A 108 2.51 -0.87 1.85
N THR A 109 1.22 -1.11 1.66
CA THR A 109 0.24 -0.07 1.32
C THR A 109 -0.77 0.01 2.46
N GLU A 110 -0.99 1.23 2.94
CA GLU A 110 -1.99 1.55 3.97
C GLU A 110 -3.22 2.16 3.32
N PHE A 111 -4.38 1.93 3.94
CA PHE A 111 -5.66 2.43 3.47
C PHE A 111 -6.18 3.47 4.44
N ILE A 112 -6.38 4.69 3.95
CA ILE A 112 -6.87 5.79 4.78
C ILE A 112 -8.31 6.06 4.37
N ILE A 113 -9.24 5.88 5.30
CA ILE A 113 -10.66 6.15 5.03
C ILE A 113 -10.89 7.66 5.14
N LEU A 114 -11.25 8.28 4.03
CA LEU A 114 -11.54 9.71 3.99
C LEU A 114 -13.01 9.98 4.29
N LYS A 115 -13.89 9.03 3.94
CA LYS A 115 -15.32 9.17 4.09
C LYS A 115 -15.94 7.77 4.08
N MET A 116 -16.85 7.48 5.01
CA MET A 116 -17.53 6.18 5.07
C MET A 116 -18.83 6.15 4.27
N LYS A 117 -19.46 7.28 4.12
CA LYS A 117 -20.76 7.37 3.44
C LYS A 117 -20.74 8.37 2.32
#